data_89f2e85ca0c787ca1237930e47985b84
#
_entry.id   89f2e85ca0c787ca1237930e47985b84
#
_cell.length_a   1.000
_cell.length_b   1.000
_cell.length_c   1.000
_cell.angle_alpha   90.00
_cell.angle_beta   90.00
_cell.angle_gamma   90.00
#
_symmetry.space_group_name_H-M   'P 1'
#
loop_
_entity.id
_entity.type
_entity.pdbx_description
1 polymer ?
#
loop_
_entity_poly.entity_id
_entity_poly.type
_entity_poly.pdbx_seq_one_letter_code
_entity_poly.pdbx_strand_id
1 'polypeptide(L)'
;MFESAGENIIQIITELKLLLPRLKLITDSLKSKRSTLIEKEMDERGAAYWRNRALSDSVIRVQIFIENNLSYIETLGVLALCRYTLELVVWLKHIEMDQRFALVYGRMLIKQQTELYDDLANQLRREIALYNQLAAEEKAAHASVLSAAAFRRGSADPAEAGRKMVEDMHAASDYVDAKLALQFAIYSDAIKLNGYGVQAYIIESKALPQALKNAEKNRESLTKFNNLWSTTIDELNLKGWKWNARAAHVDMTSEYDFIYSYTSRLLHATPASLTTNQKNLEDTEALMFVRYVSTQFRWIIRHAEASIAQHTVH
;
A
#
# COMPACT_ATOMS: atom_id res chain seq x y z
N MET A 1 -28.42 32.19 -5.48
CA MET A 1 -27.75 31.79 -4.24
C MET A 1 -26.60 30.88 -4.68
N PHE A 2 -25.35 31.29 -4.51
CA PHE A 2 -24.21 30.42 -4.84
C PHE A 2 -24.07 29.41 -3.72
N GLU A 3 -24.16 28.12 -4.06
CA GLU A 3 -23.85 27.04 -3.12
C GLU A 3 -22.43 27.20 -2.59
N SER A 4 -22.24 26.92 -1.30
CA SER A 4 -20.89 26.97 -0.72
C SER A 4 -20.00 25.88 -1.34
N ALA A 5 -18.67 26.09 -1.35
CA ALA A 5 -17.76 25.08 -1.86
C ALA A 5 -17.90 23.75 -1.12
N GLY A 6 -18.17 23.80 0.19
CA GLY A 6 -18.43 22.60 1.00
C GLY A 6 -19.68 21.83 0.58
N GLU A 7 -20.78 22.52 0.27
CA GLU A 7 -22.01 21.89 -0.24
C GLU A 7 -21.76 21.18 -1.57
N ASN A 8 -21.01 21.80 -2.48
CA ASN A 8 -20.62 21.20 -3.75
C ASN A 8 -19.74 19.94 -3.57
N ILE A 9 -18.84 19.93 -2.60
CA ILE A 9 -18.02 18.75 -2.28
C ILE A 9 -18.92 17.59 -1.82
N ILE A 10 -19.83 17.84 -0.89
CA ILE A 10 -20.78 16.85 -0.36
C ILE A 10 -21.64 16.28 -1.50
N GLN A 11 -22.12 17.13 -2.39
CA GLN A 11 -22.90 16.72 -3.55
C GLN A 11 -22.11 15.79 -4.46
N ILE A 12 -20.87 16.14 -4.84
CA ILE A 12 -20.00 15.32 -5.68
C ILE A 12 -19.76 13.94 -5.06
N ILE A 13 -19.49 13.90 -3.75
CA ILE A 13 -19.28 12.64 -3.03
C ILE A 13 -20.54 11.79 -3.03
N THR A 14 -21.69 12.40 -2.80
CA THR A 14 -22.99 11.71 -2.84
C THR A 14 -23.25 11.11 -4.22
N GLU A 15 -23.01 11.86 -5.29
CA GLU A 15 -23.12 11.36 -6.65
C GLU A 15 -22.16 10.21 -6.94
N LEU A 16 -20.92 10.27 -6.46
CA LEU A 16 -19.94 9.18 -6.59
C LEU A 16 -20.41 7.92 -5.85
N LYS A 17 -20.97 8.06 -4.64
CA LYS A 17 -21.51 6.93 -3.87
C LYS A 17 -22.68 6.24 -4.61
N LEU A 18 -23.48 6.97 -5.36
CA LEU A 18 -24.54 6.39 -6.20
C LEU A 18 -24.01 5.50 -7.33
N LEU A 19 -22.72 5.61 -7.68
CA LEU A 19 -22.08 4.75 -8.68
C LEU A 19 -21.65 3.38 -8.13
N LEU A 20 -21.60 3.17 -6.81
CA LEU A 20 -21.10 1.94 -6.19
C LEU A 20 -21.76 0.65 -6.69
N PRO A 21 -23.10 0.56 -6.82
CA PRO A 21 -23.74 -0.64 -7.36
C PRO A 21 -23.30 -0.95 -8.79
N ARG A 22 -23.12 0.10 -9.62
CA ARG A 22 -22.65 -0.01 -11.00
C ARG A 22 -21.21 -0.48 -11.07
N LEU A 23 -20.33 0.05 -10.20
CA LEU A 23 -18.93 -0.38 -10.08
C LEU A 23 -18.81 -1.85 -9.72
N LYS A 24 -19.65 -2.35 -8.83
CA LYS A 24 -19.69 -3.76 -8.46
C LYS A 24 -20.03 -4.65 -9.66
N LEU A 25 -21.05 -4.29 -10.45
CA LEU A 25 -21.42 -5.03 -11.67
C LEU A 25 -20.27 -5.04 -12.71
N ILE A 26 -19.60 -3.91 -12.92
CA ILE A 26 -18.44 -3.81 -13.81
C ILE A 26 -17.32 -4.70 -13.30
N THR A 27 -17.01 -4.64 -12.01
CA THR A 27 -15.96 -5.45 -11.38
C THR A 27 -16.22 -6.94 -11.55
N ASP A 28 -17.45 -7.39 -11.31
CA ASP A 28 -17.85 -8.79 -11.43
C ASP A 28 -17.77 -9.27 -12.90
N SER A 29 -18.19 -8.42 -13.84
CA SER A 29 -18.07 -8.70 -15.28
C SER A 29 -16.61 -8.82 -15.73
N LEU A 30 -15.73 -7.91 -15.28
CA LEU A 30 -14.29 -7.95 -15.61
C LEU A 30 -13.60 -9.16 -14.95
N LYS A 31 -13.98 -9.54 -13.73
CA LYS A 31 -13.47 -10.74 -13.05
C LYS A 31 -13.90 -12.01 -13.78
N SER A 32 -15.17 -12.11 -14.19
CA SER A 32 -15.68 -13.24 -14.97
C SER A 32 -14.94 -13.39 -16.28
N LYS A 33 -14.75 -12.31 -17.04
CA LYS A 33 -13.96 -12.32 -18.28
C LYS A 33 -12.51 -12.74 -18.04
N ARG A 34 -11.90 -12.26 -16.95
CA ARG A 34 -10.53 -12.64 -16.60
C ARG A 34 -10.40 -14.12 -16.30
N SER A 35 -11.37 -14.71 -15.61
CA SER A 35 -11.34 -16.17 -15.30
C SER A 35 -11.41 -17.04 -16.54
N THR A 36 -12.16 -16.61 -17.56
CA THR A 36 -12.24 -17.33 -18.85
C THR A 36 -10.95 -17.19 -19.68
N LEU A 37 -10.24 -16.07 -19.56
CA LEU A 37 -8.96 -15.84 -20.24
C LEU A 37 -7.78 -16.57 -19.60
N ILE A 38 -7.80 -16.83 -18.29
CA ILE A 38 -6.70 -17.51 -17.56
C ILE A 38 -6.47 -18.94 -18.08
N GLU A 39 -7.50 -19.66 -18.50
CA GLU A 39 -7.36 -21.08 -18.87
C GLU A 39 -6.91 -21.31 -20.32
N LYS A 40 -7.12 -20.37 -21.24
CA LYS A 40 -6.92 -20.62 -22.69
C LYS A 40 -5.98 -19.65 -23.40
N GLU A 41 -5.68 -18.47 -22.86
CA GLU A 41 -5.13 -17.36 -23.64
C GLU A 41 -3.90 -16.65 -23.02
N MET A 42 -3.31 -17.17 -21.93
CA MET A 42 -2.11 -16.54 -21.32
C MET A 42 -0.92 -16.53 -22.29
N ASP A 43 -0.86 -17.47 -23.22
CA ASP A 43 0.27 -17.64 -24.15
C ASP A 43 0.12 -16.87 -25.46
N GLU A 44 -1.11 -16.62 -25.93
CA GLU A 44 -1.33 -15.98 -27.25
C GLU A 44 -1.89 -14.56 -27.20
N ARG A 45 -2.53 -14.12 -26.10
CA ARG A 45 -3.15 -12.81 -25.95
C ARG A 45 -2.76 -12.06 -24.67
N GLY A 46 -1.50 -12.15 -24.27
CA GLY A 46 -1.01 -11.59 -23.03
C GLY A 46 -1.37 -10.10 -22.83
N ALA A 47 -1.33 -9.30 -23.89
CA ALA A 47 -1.72 -7.88 -23.78
C ALA A 47 -3.20 -7.71 -23.43
N ALA A 48 -4.10 -8.52 -23.98
CA ALA A 48 -5.55 -8.47 -23.69
C ALA A 48 -5.84 -8.88 -22.24
N TYR A 49 -5.20 -9.94 -21.75
CA TYR A 49 -5.29 -10.38 -20.35
C TYR A 49 -4.85 -9.25 -19.39
N TRP A 50 -3.68 -8.68 -19.62
CA TRP A 50 -3.14 -7.65 -18.75
C TRP A 50 -3.90 -6.31 -18.84
N ARG A 51 -4.48 -5.98 -20.01
CA ARG A 51 -5.42 -4.87 -20.15
C ARG A 51 -6.66 -5.06 -19.28
N ASN A 52 -7.30 -6.24 -19.36
CA ASN A 52 -8.47 -6.53 -18.55
C ASN A 52 -8.12 -6.56 -17.05
N ARG A 53 -6.91 -7.00 -16.70
CA ARG A 53 -6.39 -6.94 -15.34
C ARG A 53 -6.26 -5.51 -14.86
N ALA A 54 -5.60 -4.65 -15.62
CA ALA A 54 -5.39 -3.24 -15.27
C ALA A 54 -6.74 -2.51 -15.09
N LEU A 55 -7.70 -2.75 -16.00
CA LEU A 55 -9.05 -2.17 -15.89
C LEU A 55 -9.78 -2.68 -14.65
N SER A 56 -9.77 -3.97 -14.39
CA SER A 56 -10.41 -4.56 -13.20
C SER A 56 -9.81 -3.99 -11.90
N ASP A 57 -8.49 -3.96 -11.80
CA ASP A 57 -7.79 -3.45 -10.62
C ASP A 57 -8.07 -1.95 -10.43
N SER A 58 -8.20 -1.18 -11.54
CA SER A 58 -8.55 0.24 -11.51
C SER A 58 -9.98 0.48 -11.00
N VAL A 59 -10.96 -0.27 -11.49
CA VAL A 59 -12.36 -0.15 -11.05
C VAL A 59 -12.50 -0.54 -9.58
N ILE A 60 -11.84 -1.62 -9.14
CA ILE A 60 -11.81 -2.01 -7.73
C ILE A 60 -11.20 -0.89 -6.87
N ARG A 61 -10.13 -0.26 -7.36
CA ARG A 61 -9.49 0.85 -6.63
C ARG A 61 -10.40 2.07 -6.53
N VAL A 62 -11.10 2.42 -7.61
CA VAL A 62 -12.11 3.50 -7.59
C VAL A 62 -13.22 3.19 -6.59
N GLN A 63 -13.72 1.95 -6.56
CA GLN A 63 -14.71 1.52 -5.57
C GLN A 63 -14.21 1.70 -4.14
N ILE A 64 -13.02 1.20 -3.81
CA ILE A 64 -12.40 1.33 -2.48
C ILE A 64 -12.24 2.81 -2.09
N PHE A 65 -11.84 3.66 -3.02
CA PHE A 65 -11.69 5.10 -2.75
C PHE A 65 -13.03 5.78 -2.44
N ILE A 66 -14.09 5.44 -3.17
CA ILE A 66 -15.42 5.99 -2.91
C ILE A 66 -15.96 5.50 -1.56
N GLU A 67 -15.76 4.21 -1.24
CA GLU A 67 -16.27 3.62 0.01
C GLU A 67 -15.53 4.13 1.25
N ASN A 68 -14.19 4.23 1.19
CA ASN A 68 -13.36 4.41 2.38
C ASN A 68 -12.68 5.78 2.49
N ASN A 69 -12.27 6.39 1.37
CA ASN A 69 -11.41 7.58 1.41
C ASN A 69 -12.17 8.90 1.21
N LEU A 70 -13.36 8.87 0.60
CA LEU A 70 -14.19 10.05 0.43
C LEU A 70 -15.16 10.29 1.61
N SER A 71 -15.10 9.47 2.65
CA SER A 71 -15.92 9.67 3.86
C SER A 71 -15.36 10.78 4.77
N TYR A 72 -14.04 11.01 4.71
CA TYR A 72 -13.34 12.09 5.41
C TYR A 72 -12.48 12.84 4.41
N ILE A 73 -12.82 14.12 4.18
CA ILE A 73 -12.02 14.99 3.32
C ILE A 73 -11.01 15.72 4.18
N GLU A 74 -9.87 15.07 4.40
CA GLU A 74 -8.69 15.71 4.94
C GLU A 74 -7.74 16.08 3.82
N THR A 75 -7.01 17.18 4.00
CA THR A 75 -6.05 17.70 3.01
C THR A 75 -5.13 16.61 2.46
N LEU A 76 -4.46 15.87 3.34
CA LEU A 76 -3.50 14.85 2.90
C LEU A 76 -4.19 13.69 2.16
N GLY A 77 -5.40 13.31 2.60
CA GLY A 77 -6.19 12.27 1.94
C GLY A 77 -6.62 12.66 0.53
N VAL A 78 -7.12 13.87 0.35
CA VAL A 78 -7.52 14.41 -0.97
C VAL A 78 -6.32 14.52 -1.92
N LEU A 79 -5.19 15.02 -1.43
CA LEU A 79 -3.97 15.19 -2.24
C LEU A 79 -3.39 13.83 -2.66
N ALA A 80 -3.33 12.87 -1.74
CA ALA A 80 -2.87 11.52 -2.04
C ALA A 80 -3.79 10.82 -3.06
N LEU A 81 -5.10 10.96 -2.89
CA LEU A 81 -6.11 10.43 -3.82
C LEU A 81 -5.99 11.05 -5.21
N CYS A 82 -5.80 12.37 -5.27
CA CYS A 82 -5.64 13.09 -6.52
C CYS A 82 -4.39 12.64 -7.29
N ARG A 83 -3.25 12.53 -6.60
CA ARG A 83 -2.01 12.04 -7.18
C ARG A 83 -2.13 10.60 -7.67
N TYR A 84 -2.69 9.71 -6.84
CA TYR A 84 -2.91 8.33 -7.23
C TYR A 84 -3.81 8.23 -8.46
N THR A 85 -4.88 9.03 -8.50
CA THR A 85 -5.82 9.07 -9.64
C THR A 85 -5.13 9.53 -10.91
N LEU A 86 -4.28 10.56 -10.85
CA LEU A 86 -3.48 11.01 -11.99
C LEU A 86 -2.60 9.88 -12.54
N GLU A 87 -1.83 9.24 -11.67
CA GLU A 87 -0.93 8.14 -12.05
C GLU A 87 -1.72 6.97 -12.66
N LEU A 88 -2.88 6.62 -12.10
CA LEU A 88 -3.75 5.57 -12.61
C LEU A 88 -4.29 5.90 -14.01
N VAL A 89 -4.73 7.13 -14.24
CA VAL A 89 -5.26 7.56 -15.55
C VAL A 89 -4.16 7.58 -16.60
N VAL A 90 -2.95 8.02 -16.26
CA VAL A 90 -1.79 7.95 -17.16
C VAL A 90 -1.54 6.51 -17.61
N TRP A 91 -1.57 5.53 -16.70
CA TRP A 91 -1.47 4.11 -17.06
C TRP A 91 -2.56 3.67 -18.03
N LEU A 92 -3.82 3.96 -17.74
CA LEU A 92 -4.94 3.51 -18.56
C LEU A 92 -4.95 4.15 -19.94
N LYS A 93 -4.59 5.43 -20.05
CA LYS A 93 -4.46 6.11 -21.35
C LYS A 93 -3.35 5.50 -22.19
N HIS A 94 -2.20 5.15 -21.61
CA HIS A 94 -1.17 4.43 -22.35
C HIS A 94 -1.69 3.10 -22.90
N ILE A 95 -2.41 2.32 -22.08
CA ILE A 95 -2.99 1.04 -22.49
C ILE A 95 -4.07 1.22 -23.58
N GLU A 96 -4.81 2.33 -23.54
CA GLU A 96 -5.79 2.68 -24.57
C GLU A 96 -5.13 3.02 -25.91
N MET A 97 -4.04 3.79 -25.89
CA MET A 97 -3.29 4.16 -27.08
C MET A 97 -2.58 2.96 -27.74
N ASP A 98 -1.99 2.11 -26.92
CA ASP A 98 -1.32 0.89 -27.39
C ASP A 98 -1.48 -0.22 -26.34
N GLN A 99 -2.23 -1.25 -26.68
CA GLN A 99 -2.53 -2.37 -25.75
C GLN A 99 -1.27 -3.08 -25.24
N ARG A 100 -0.13 -3.00 -25.94
CA ARG A 100 1.15 -3.57 -25.49
C ARG A 100 1.66 -2.95 -24.20
N PHE A 101 1.24 -1.71 -23.87
CA PHE A 101 1.53 -1.12 -22.55
C PHE A 101 0.94 -1.90 -21.39
N ALA A 102 -0.09 -2.70 -21.61
CA ALA A 102 -0.59 -3.63 -20.58
C ALA A 102 0.45 -4.68 -20.18
N LEU A 103 1.34 -5.07 -21.08
CA LEU A 103 2.47 -5.96 -20.75
C LEU A 103 3.49 -5.24 -19.87
N VAL A 104 3.75 -3.96 -20.11
CA VAL A 104 4.60 -3.14 -19.22
C VAL A 104 4.00 -3.06 -17.83
N TYR A 105 2.68 -2.81 -17.74
CA TYR A 105 1.95 -2.83 -16.47
C TYR A 105 2.10 -4.20 -15.76
N GLY A 106 1.88 -5.31 -16.47
CA GLY A 106 2.02 -6.66 -15.93
C GLY A 106 3.42 -6.95 -15.40
N ARG A 107 4.47 -6.62 -16.17
CA ARG A 107 5.87 -6.76 -15.75
C ARG A 107 6.16 -5.97 -14.50
N MET A 108 5.74 -4.70 -14.45
CA MET A 108 5.96 -3.84 -13.29
C MET A 108 5.21 -4.34 -12.06
N LEU A 109 3.97 -4.80 -12.22
CA LEU A 109 3.19 -5.35 -11.10
C LEU A 109 3.88 -6.56 -10.48
N ILE A 110 4.32 -7.54 -11.29
CA ILE A 110 5.02 -8.73 -10.81
C ILE A 110 6.34 -8.34 -10.12
N LYS A 111 7.10 -7.41 -10.73
CA LYS A 111 8.36 -6.92 -10.16
C LYS A 111 8.13 -6.26 -8.79
N GLN A 112 7.18 -5.33 -8.70
CA GLN A 112 6.86 -4.64 -7.44
C GLN A 112 6.36 -5.60 -6.36
N GLN A 113 5.59 -6.63 -6.73
CA GLN A 113 5.20 -7.67 -5.78
C GLN A 113 6.39 -8.48 -5.27
N THR A 114 7.39 -8.73 -6.11
CA THR A 114 8.63 -9.38 -5.69
C THR A 114 9.40 -8.52 -4.70
N GLU A 115 9.60 -7.24 -5.03
CA GLU A 115 10.28 -6.26 -4.17
C GLU A 115 9.58 -6.13 -2.82
N LEU A 116 8.24 -6.08 -2.79
CA LEU A 116 7.45 -6.02 -1.55
C LEU A 116 7.72 -7.22 -0.63
N TYR A 117 7.78 -8.45 -1.18
CA TYR A 117 8.07 -9.63 -0.36
C TYR A 117 9.54 -9.70 0.06
N ASP A 118 10.47 -9.20 -0.75
CA ASP A 118 11.89 -9.07 -0.36
C ASP A 118 12.05 -8.07 0.78
N ASP A 119 11.39 -6.92 0.71
CA ASP A 119 11.38 -5.90 1.78
C ASP A 119 10.76 -6.46 3.06
N LEU A 120 9.63 -7.19 2.94
CA LEU A 120 9.01 -7.87 4.07
C LEU A 120 9.97 -8.89 4.70
N ALA A 121 10.62 -9.73 3.90
CA ALA A 121 11.58 -10.71 4.40
C ALA A 121 12.77 -10.04 5.13
N ASN A 122 13.24 -8.91 4.60
CA ASN A 122 14.30 -8.12 5.24
C ASN A 122 13.83 -7.50 6.57
N GLN A 123 12.59 -7.00 6.64
CA GLN A 123 12.02 -6.51 7.89
C GLN A 123 11.86 -7.64 8.92
N LEU A 124 11.36 -8.80 8.52
CA LEU A 124 11.23 -9.96 9.41
C LEU A 124 12.57 -10.42 9.97
N ARG A 125 13.65 -10.42 9.19
CA ARG A 125 15.00 -10.72 9.68
C ARG A 125 15.46 -9.70 10.73
N ARG A 126 15.19 -8.41 10.52
CA ARG A 126 15.50 -7.36 11.53
C ARG A 126 14.71 -7.58 12.82
N GLU A 127 13.45 -7.94 12.72
CA GLU A 127 12.62 -8.23 13.91
C GLU A 127 13.09 -9.47 14.68
N ILE A 128 13.47 -10.54 13.99
CA ILE A 128 14.06 -11.74 14.62
C ILE A 128 15.32 -11.33 15.42
N ALA A 129 16.21 -10.56 14.81
CA ALA A 129 17.42 -10.11 15.50
C ALA A 129 17.11 -9.22 16.70
N LEU A 130 16.19 -8.25 16.55
CA LEU A 130 15.74 -7.36 17.62
C LEU A 130 15.13 -8.16 18.78
N TYR A 131 14.20 -9.06 18.52
CA TYR A 131 13.52 -9.81 19.56
C TYR A 131 14.46 -10.79 20.28
N ASN A 132 15.39 -11.42 19.58
CA ASN A 132 16.42 -12.23 20.21
C ASN A 132 17.35 -11.40 21.14
N GLN A 133 17.68 -10.18 20.71
CA GLN A 133 18.43 -9.25 21.55
C GLN A 133 17.63 -8.86 22.80
N LEU A 134 16.38 -8.43 22.64
CA LEU A 134 15.52 -8.02 23.75
C LEU A 134 15.24 -9.19 24.72
N ALA A 135 15.06 -10.40 24.22
CA ALA A 135 14.95 -11.61 25.04
C ALA A 135 16.21 -11.85 25.92
N ALA A 136 17.39 -11.64 25.33
CA ALA A 136 18.64 -11.76 26.07
C ALA A 136 18.80 -10.65 27.13
N GLU A 137 18.41 -9.43 26.81
CA GLU A 137 18.44 -8.29 27.73
C GLU A 137 17.45 -8.49 28.89
N GLU A 138 16.21 -8.92 28.62
CA GLU A 138 15.21 -9.23 29.62
C GLU A 138 15.71 -10.34 30.58
N LYS A 139 16.22 -11.42 30.01
CA LYS A 139 16.81 -12.52 30.81
C LYS A 139 17.95 -12.06 31.71
N ALA A 140 18.85 -11.21 31.20
CA ALA A 140 19.96 -10.65 31.96
C ALA A 140 19.45 -9.73 33.08
N ALA A 141 18.47 -8.87 32.80
CA ALA A 141 17.84 -7.99 33.80
C ALA A 141 17.17 -8.80 34.89
N HIS A 142 16.39 -9.82 34.55
CA HIS A 142 15.77 -10.72 35.51
C HIS A 142 16.80 -11.48 36.37
N ALA A 143 17.89 -11.96 35.76
CA ALA A 143 18.97 -12.63 36.51
C ALA A 143 19.64 -11.67 37.51
N SER A 144 19.81 -10.40 37.15
CA SER A 144 20.33 -9.36 38.06
C SER A 144 19.39 -9.14 39.27
N VAL A 145 18.07 -9.04 39.03
CA VAL A 145 17.06 -8.91 40.11
C VAL A 145 17.10 -10.11 41.03
N LEU A 146 17.14 -11.33 40.47
CA LEU A 146 17.20 -12.57 41.28
C LEU A 146 18.47 -12.64 42.12
N SER A 147 19.63 -12.23 41.58
CA SER A 147 20.88 -12.15 42.32
C SER A 147 20.78 -11.16 43.46
N ALA A 148 20.26 -9.96 43.22
CA ALA A 148 20.05 -8.95 44.25
C ALA A 148 19.07 -9.44 45.37
N ALA A 149 18.00 -10.15 44.99
CA ALA A 149 17.05 -10.74 45.92
C ALA A 149 17.68 -11.84 46.78
N ALA A 150 18.61 -12.63 46.23
CA ALA A 150 19.35 -13.65 47.03
C ALA A 150 20.17 -13.02 48.14
N PHE A 151 20.79 -11.86 47.95
CA PHE A 151 21.48 -11.11 48.99
C PHE A 151 20.53 -10.55 50.07
N ARG A 152 19.25 -10.32 49.76
CA ARG A 152 18.23 -9.81 50.68
C ARG A 152 17.54 -10.91 51.50
N ARG A 153 17.86 -12.21 51.34
CA ARG A 153 17.27 -13.34 52.08
C ARG A 153 17.49 -13.30 53.58
N GLY A 154 18.36 -12.42 54.09
CA GLY A 154 18.54 -12.13 55.51
C GLY A 154 17.66 -10.98 56.03
N SER A 155 16.71 -10.48 55.28
CA SER A 155 15.77 -9.42 55.68
C SER A 155 14.85 -9.87 56.81
N ALA A 156 14.52 -8.94 57.70
CA ALA A 156 13.63 -9.21 58.87
C ALA A 156 12.15 -9.47 58.44
N ASP A 157 11.75 -9.07 57.18
CA ASP A 157 10.43 -9.35 56.60
C ASP A 157 10.56 -10.05 55.26
N PRO A 158 10.37 -11.38 55.17
CA PRO A 158 10.40 -12.15 53.93
C PRO A 158 9.27 -11.77 52.96
N ALA A 159 8.11 -11.32 53.44
CA ALA A 159 6.99 -10.94 52.56
C ALA A 159 7.26 -9.62 51.84
N GLU A 160 7.89 -8.66 52.50
CA GLU A 160 8.33 -7.41 51.91
C GLU A 160 9.45 -7.64 50.86
N ALA A 161 10.41 -8.50 51.17
CA ALA A 161 11.47 -8.89 50.25
C ALA A 161 10.91 -9.55 48.99
N GLY A 162 9.87 -10.39 49.12
CA GLY A 162 9.17 -11.01 47.99
C GLY A 162 8.43 -9.99 47.13
N ARG A 163 7.67 -9.06 47.70
CA ARG A 163 7.00 -8.00 46.99
C ARG A 163 7.99 -7.14 46.20
N LYS A 164 9.07 -6.73 46.86
CA LYS A 164 10.13 -5.94 46.22
C LYS A 164 10.78 -6.65 45.01
N MET A 165 11.00 -7.96 45.13
CA MET A 165 11.53 -8.76 44.03
C MET A 165 10.58 -8.75 42.81
N VAL A 166 9.26 -8.91 43.05
CA VAL A 166 8.26 -8.87 41.96
C VAL A 166 8.19 -7.49 41.32
N GLU A 167 8.22 -6.41 42.10
CA GLU A 167 8.28 -5.04 41.59
C GLU A 167 9.52 -4.80 40.72
N ASP A 168 10.70 -5.22 41.20
CA ASP A 168 11.96 -5.08 40.47
C ASP A 168 11.95 -5.91 39.18
N MET A 169 11.29 -7.09 39.16
CA MET A 169 11.11 -7.90 37.95
C MET A 169 10.21 -7.20 36.93
N HIS A 170 9.07 -6.64 37.37
CA HIS A 170 8.19 -5.87 36.50
C HIS A 170 8.93 -4.64 35.91
N ALA A 171 9.62 -3.87 36.73
CA ALA A 171 10.40 -2.73 36.29
C ALA A 171 11.48 -3.12 35.24
N ALA A 172 12.08 -4.30 35.40
CA ALA A 172 13.04 -4.82 34.43
C ALA A 172 12.40 -5.15 33.08
N SER A 173 11.20 -5.79 33.11
CA SER A 173 10.44 -6.04 31.86
C SER A 173 9.97 -4.73 31.21
N ASP A 174 9.40 -3.80 31.99
CA ASP A 174 8.95 -2.49 31.50
C ASP A 174 10.07 -1.70 30.81
N TYR A 175 11.30 -1.81 31.34
CA TYR A 175 12.47 -1.17 30.72
C TYR A 175 12.78 -1.74 29.33
N VAL A 176 12.65 -3.06 29.15
CA VAL A 176 12.87 -3.71 27.85
C VAL A 176 11.71 -3.38 26.88
N ASP A 177 10.47 -3.39 27.38
CA ASP A 177 9.28 -3.03 26.60
C ASP A 177 9.33 -1.57 26.10
N ALA A 178 9.85 -0.66 26.91
CA ALA A 178 10.07 0.72 26.51
C ALA A 178 11.07 0.85 25.35
N LYS A 179 12.08 -0.03 25.25
CA LYS A 179 12.99 -0.08 24.10
C LYS A 179 12.29 -0.55 22.84
N LEU A 180 11.42 -1.57 22.95
CA LEU A 180 10.62 -2.04 21.81
C LEU A 180 9.69 -0.94 21.29
N ALA A 181 9.05 -0.18 22.17
CA ALA A 181 8.13 0.90 21.80
C ALA A 181 8.77 1.99 20.91
N LEU A 182 10.09 2.12 20.92
CA LEU A 182 10.85 3.04 20.09
C LEU A 182 11.25 2.44 18.73
N GLN A 183 10.92 1.18 18.48
CA GLN A 183 11.31 0.47 17.25
C GLN A 183 10.11 0.28 16.32
N PHE A 184 10.39 0.33 15.01
CA PHE A 184 9.42 -0.09 14.02
C PHE A 184 9.43 -1.61 13.92
N ALA A 185 8.34 -2.26 14.38
CA ALA A 185 8.19 -3.71 14.36
C ALA A 185 6.74 -4.11 14.04
N ILE A 186 6.57 -5.02 13.08
CA ILE A 186 5.25 -5.47 12.58
C ILE A 186 4.53 -6.31 13.64
N TYR A 187 5.28 -7.10 14.39
CA TYR A 187 4.74 -8.05 15.36
C TYR A 187 4.87 -7.60 16.82
N SER A 188 5.06 -6.30 17.07
CA SER A 188 5.25 -5.75 18.43
C SER A 188 4.10 -6.10 19.37
N ASP A 189 2.85 -6.05 18.93
CA ASP A 189 1.69 -6.39 19.78
C ASP A 189 1.64 -7.87 20.16
N ALA A 190 2.18 -8.76 19.35
CA ALA A 190 2.21 -10.19 19.65
C ALA A 190 3.20 -10.56 20.78
N ILE A 191 4.15 -9.69 21.07
CA ILE A 191 5.12 -9.88 22.17
C ILE A 191 4.41 -9.99 23.52
N LYS A 192 3.39 -9.19 23.76
CA LYS A 192 2.60 -9.20 25.02
C LYS A 192 2.00 -10.58 25.33
N LEU A 193 1.73 -11.38 24.31
CA LEU A 193 1.16 -12.72 24.44
C LEU A 193 2.23 -13.81 24.46
N ASN A 194 3.26 -13.67 23.65
CA ASN A 194 4.21 -14.73 23.36
C ASN A 194 5.57 -14.56 24.06
N GLY A 195 5.93 -13.32 24.44
CA GLY A 195 7.29 -12.96 24.83
C GLY A 195 8.25 -12.90 23.65
N TYR A 196 9.40 -12.26 23.84
CA TYR A 196 10.35 -11.94 22.79
C TYR A 196 10.92 -13.17 22.05
N GLY A 197 11.45 -14.14 22.81
CA GLY A 197 12.10 -15.32 22.21
C GLY A 197 11.14 -16.22 21.44
N VAL A 198 9.92 -16.41 21.96
CA VAL A 198 8.89 -17.22 21.28
C VAL A 198 8.41 -16.50 20.01
N GLN A 199 8.22 -15.19 20.08
CA GLN A 199 7.81 -14.42 18.90
C GLN A 199 8.89 -14.42 17.81
N ALA A 200 10.17 -14.28 18.17
CA ALA A 200 11.28 -14.44 17.23
C ALA A 200 11.22 -15.80 16.52
N TYR A 201 11.03 -16.88 17.27
CA TYR A 201 10.90 -18.23 16.72
C TYR A 201 9.68 -18.39 15.78
N ILE A 202 8.53 -17.81 16.15
CA ILE A 202 7.32 -17.86 15.31
C ILE A 202 7.58 -17.14 13.96
N ILE A 203 8.23 -15.99 13.99
CA ILE A 203 8.56 -15.25 12.75
C ILE A 203 9.54 -16.06 11.91
N GLU A 204 10.60 -16.59 12.50
CA GLU A 204 11.63 -17.38 11.83
C GLU A 204 11.08 -18.67 11.22
N SER A 205 10.19 -19.37 11.93
CA SER A 205 9.67 -20.67 11.50
C SER A 205 8.46 -20.58 10.57
N LYS A 206 7.70 -19.46 10.55
CA LYS A 206 6.46 -19.36 9.78
C LYS A 206 6.43 -18.15 8.83
N ALA A 207 6.58 -16.93 9.36
CA ALA A 207 6.37 -15.72 8.58
C ALA A 207 7.48 -15.50 7.54
N LEU A 208 8.73 -15.63 7.93
CA LEU A 208 9.88 -15.46 7.05
C LEU A 208 9.92 -16.49 5.90
N PRO A 209 9.76 -17.80 6.13
CA PRO A 209 9.69 -18.78 5.04
C PRO A 209 8.54 -18.52 4.07
N GLN A 210 7.38 -18.07 4.56
CA GLN A 210 6.25 -17.74 3.69
C GLN A 210 6.55 -16.51 2.81
N ALA A 211 7.16 -15.46 3.37
CA ALA A 211 7.56 -14.28 2.60
C ALA A 211 8.58 -14.65 1.51
N LEU A 212 9.60 -15.45 1.84
CA LEU A 212 10.61 -15.92 0.90
C LEU A 212 10.00 -16.78 -0.21
N LYS A 213 9.09 -17.69 0.13
CA LYS A 213 8.37 -18.52 -0.84
C LYS A 213 7.55 -17.68 -1.82
N ASN A 214 6.87 -16.63 -1.32
CA ASN A 214 6.10 -15.72 -2.17
C ASN A 214 7.01 -14.90 -3.09
N ALA A 215 8.15 -14.41 -2.59
CA ALA A 215 9.14 -13.72 -3.40
C ALA A 215 9.68 -14.60 -4.52
N GLU A 216 10.03 -15.86 -4.23
CA GLU A 216 10.53 -16.80 -5.22
C GLU A 216 9.50 -17.14 -6.29
N LYS A 217 8.25 -17.41 -5.89
CA LYS A 217 7.15 -17.62 -6.83
C LYS A 217 6.97 -16.44 -7.79
N ASN A 218 7.10 -15.20 -7.29
CA ASN A 218 7.00 -14.01 -8.13
C ASN A 218 8.22 -13.85 -9.05
N ARG A 219 9.44 -14.21 -8.61
CA ARG A 219 10.64 -14.22 -9.47
C ARG A 219 10.50 -15.21 -10.62
N GLU A 220 10.03 -16.42 -10.33
CA GLU A 220 9.72 -17.41 -11.36
C GLU A 220 8.69 -16.89 -12.36
N SER A 221 7.62 -16.25 -11.85
CA SER A 221 6.60 -15.63 -12.69
C SER A 221 7.17 -14.50 -13.55
N LEU A 222 8.04 -13.66 -12.99
CA LEU A 222 8.72 -12.59 -13.73
C LEU A 222 9.64 -13.13 -14.81
N THR A 223 10.37 -14.20 -14.53
CA THR A 223 11.25 -14.88 -15.50
C THR A 223 10.43 -15.45 -16.66
N LYS A 224 9.35 -16.16 -16.38
CA LYS A 224 8.43 -16.68 -17.41
C LYS A 224 7.83 -15.55 -18.24
N PHE A 225 7.40 -14.48 -17.57
CA PHE A 225 6.85 -13.28 -18.23
C PHE A 225 7.86 -12.64 -19.19
N ASN A 226 9.09 -12.42 -18.72
CA ASN A 226 10.15 -11.83 -19.54
C ASN A 226 10.52 -12.71 -20.74
N ASN A 227 10.58 -14.02 -20.58
CA ASN A 227 10.85 -14.96 -21.68
C ASN A 227 9.79 -14.86 -22.79
N LEU A 228 8.54 -14.59 -22.44
CA LEU A 228 7.44 -14.47 -23.40
C LEU A 228 7.36 -13.07 -24.04
N TRP A 229 7.61 -12.00 -23.28
CA TRP A 229 7.18 -10.65 -23.67
C TRP A 229 8.28 -9.60 -23.70
N SER A 230 9.55 -9.91 -23.35
CA SER A 230 10.62 -8.89 -23.32
C SER A 230 10.79 -8.19 -24.66
N THR A 231 10.83 -8.92 -25.77
CA THR A 231 10.97 -8.35 -27.13
C THR A 231 9.84 -7.38 -27.44
N THR A 232 8.58 -7.77 -27.19
CA THR A 232 7.42 -6.90 -27.41
C THR A 232 7.46 -5.63 -26.56
N ILE A 233 7.95 -5.73 -25.31
CA ILE A 233 8.09 -4.58 -24.43
C ILE A 233 9.24 -3.68 -24.87
N ASP A 234 10.34 -4.26 -25.33
CA ASP A 234 11.52 -3.51 -25.78
C ASP A 234 11.23 -2.72 -27.07
N GLU A 235 10.34 -3.21 -27.94
CA GLU A 235 9.83 -2.49 -29.10
C GLU A 235 9.12 -1.17 -28.74
N LEU A 236 8.55 -1.05 -27.52
CA LEU A 236 7.95 0.20 -27.05
C LEU A 236 8.99 1.28 -26.73
N ASN A 237 10.27 0.97 -26.83
CA ASN A 237 11.41 1.88 -26.64
C ASN A 237 11.33 2.72 -25.35
N LEU A 238 10.96 2.08 -24.25
CA LEU A 238 10.78 2.71 -22.95
C LEU A 238 12.15 2.91 -22.28
N LYS A 239 12.70 4.12 -22.37
CA LYS A 239 13.94 4.53 -21.63
C LYS A 239 13.68 4.70 -20.13
N GLY A 240 13.11 3.69 -19.50
CA GLY A 240 12.66 3.71 -18.10
C GLY A 240 11.28 4.37 -17.94
N TRP A 241 10.70 4.22 -16.75
CA TRP A 241 9.41 4.82 -16.41
C TRP A 241 9.62 6.16 -15.68
N LYS A 242 9.47 7.26 -16.40
CA LYS A 242 9.51 8.62 -15.83
C LYS A 242 8.11 9.24 -15.96
N TRP A 243 7.49 9.58 -14.87
CA TRP A 243 6.11 10.04 -14.83
C TRP A 243 5.84 11.27 -15.72
N ASN A 244 6.73 12.27 -15.71
CA ASN A 244 6.60 13.45 -16.57
C ASN A 244 6.57 13.08 -18.07
N ALA A 245 7.49 12.21 -18.50
CA ALA A 245 7.53 11.76 -19.89
C ALA A 245 6.29 10.91 -20.25
N ARG A 246 5.76 10.14 -19.29
CA ARG A 246 4.55 9.33 -19.50
C ARG A 246 3.30 10.20 -19.58
N ALA A 247 3.18 11.17 -18.70
CA ALA A 247 2.09 12.14 -18.75
C ALA A 247 2.09 12.94 -20.07
N ALA A 248 3.26 13.39 -20.51
CA ALA A 248 3.40 14.10 -21.79
C ALA A 248 2.98 13.24 -23.00
N HIS A 249 3.31 11.95 -23.00
CA HIS A 249 2.96 11.04 -24.08
C HIS A 249 1.45 10.81 -24.25
N VAL A 250 0.67 11.02 -23.19
CA VAL A 250 -0.80 10.85 -23.19
C VAL A 250 -1.55 12.18 -23.01
N ASP A 251 -0.92 13.30 -23.38
CA ASP A 251 -1.48 14.65 -23.33
C ASP A 251 -2.00 15.07 -21.95
N MET A 252 -1.24 14.71 -20.89
CA MET A 252 -1.54 15.07 -19.50
C MET A 252 -0.42 15.87 -18.83
N THR A 253 0.35 16.64 -19.60
CA THR A 253 1.47 17.42 -19.06
C THR A 253 1.00 18.47 -18.08
N SER A 254 -0.06 19.22 -18.40
CA SER A 254 -0.57 20.30 -17.55
C SER A 254 -1.09 19.78 -16.22
N GLU A 255 -1.85 18.68 -16.24
CA GLU A 255 -2.34 18.03 -15.02
C GLU A 255 -1.18 17.49 -14.17
N TYR A 256 -0.19 16.87 -14.85
CA TYR A 256 0.99 16.34 -14.16
C TYR A 256 1.78 17.47 -13.49
N ASP A 257 2.12 18.53 -14.21
CA ASP A 257 2.94 19.62 -13.69
C ASP A 257 2.27 20.29 -12.49
N PHE A 258 0.95 20.50 -12.55
CA PHE A 258 0.23 21.11 -11.45
C PHE A 258 0.01 20.11 -10.29
N ILE A 259 -0.67 19.00 -10.53
CA ILE A 259 -1.09 18.06 -9.48
C ILE A 259 0.12 17.41 -8.83
N TYR A 260 1.09 16.92 -9.62
CA TYR A 260 2.26 16.26 -9.08
C TYR A 260 3.13 17.21 -8.26
N SER A 261 3.39 18.41 -8.76
CA SER A 261 4.18 19.41 -8.04
C SER A 261 3.50 19.88 -6.77
N TYR A 262 2.18 20.16 -6.84
CA TYR A 262 1.40 20.62 -5.69
C TYR A 262 1.34 19.53 -4.61
N THR A 263 0.94 18.31 -4.98
CA THR A 263 0.82 17.19 -4.04
C THR A 263 2.17 16.77 -3.45
N SER A 264 3.24 16.77 -4.25
CA SER A 264 4.58 16.42 -3.75
C SER A 264 5.07 17.38 -2.68
N ARG A 265 4.80 18.68 -2.82
CA ARG A 265 5.22 19.68 -1.82
C ARG A 265 4.51 19.51 -0.49
N LEU A 266 3.24 19.09 -0.51
CA LEU A 266 2.42 18.97 0.71
C LEU A 266 2.48 17.57 1.32
N LEU A 267 2.67 16.51 0.51
CA LEU A 267 2.77 15.14 1.01
C LEU A 267 4.16 14.79 1.57
N HIS A 268 5.20 15.56 1.22
CA HIS A 268 6.53 15.39 1.77
C HIS A 268 6.77 16.42 2.88
N ALA A 269 7.49 16.02 3.95
CA ALA A 269 7.93 16.91 5.01
C ALA A 269 9.05 17.85 4.49
N THR A 270 8.67 18.80 3.63
CA THR A 270 9.60 19.83 3.14
C THR A 270 9.58 21.03 4.09
N PRO A 271 10.65 21.87 4.12
CA PRO A 271 10.62 23.11 4.91
C PRO A 271 9.38 23.96 4.62
N ALA A 272 8.92 24.01 3.38
CA ALA A 272 7.70 24.73 3.02
C ALA A 272 6.45 24.16 3.68
N SER A 273 6.29 22.83 3.74
CA SER A 273 5.14 22.18 4.38
C SER A 273 5.20 22.23 5.92
N LEU A 274 6.38 22.43 6.51
CA LEU A 274 6.56 22.53 7.96
C LEU A 274 6.38 23.96 8.48
N THR A 275 6.70 24.97 7.67
CA THR A 275 6.72 26.39 8.08
C THR A 275 5.48 27.17 7.70
N THR A 276 4.67 26.67 6.76
CA THR A 276 3.44 27.35 6.33
C THR A 276 2.30 27.02 7.28
N ASN A 277 1.51 28.02 7.65
CA ASN A 277 0.24 27.84 8.35
C ASN A 277 -0.83 27.15 7.46
N GLN A 278 -0.52 26.88 6.20
CA GLN A 278 -1.36 26.20 5.22
C GLN A 278 -1.34 24.70 5.45
N LYS A 279 -1.84 24.27 6.59
CA LYS A 279 -1.96 22.84 6.91
C LYS A 279 -3.16 22.18 6.24
N ASN A 280 -4.15 22.97 5.83
CA ASN A 280 -5.39 22.48 5.24
C ASN A 280 -5.62 23.19 3.90
N LEU A 281 -6.17 22.44 2.94
CA LEU A 281 -6.72 23.03 1.73
C LEU A 281 -7.87 23.95 2.10
N GLU A 282 -7.95 25.11 1.43
CA GLU A 282 -9.17 25.89 1.45
C GLU A 282 -10.29 25.11 0.75
N ASP A 283 -11.55 25.38 1.10
CA ASP A 283 -12.71 24.69 0.53
C ASP A 283 -12.73 24.75 -1.01
N THR A 284 -12.28 25.85 -1.58
CA THR A 284 -12.19 26.04 -3.03
C THR A 284 -11.11 25.17 -3.66
N GLU A 285 -9.97 25.00 -3.01
CA GLU A 285 -8.90 24.12 -3.45
C GLU A 285 -9.32 22.66 -3.31
N ALA A 286 -9.90 22.29 -2.17
CA ALA A 286 -10.43 20.94 -1.95
C ALA A 286 -11.50 20.60 -3.00
N LEU A 287 -12.41 21.54 -3.33
CA LEU A 287 -13.40 21.37 -4.36
C LEU A 287 -12.78 21.14 -5.74
N MET A 288 -11.72 21.87 -6.09
CA MET A 288 -11.00 21.68 -7.36
C MET A 288 -10.43 20.25 -7.47
N PHE A 289 -9.76 19.77 -6.43
CA PHE A 289 -9.19 18.42 -6.42
C PHE A 289 -10.25 17.32 -6.43
N VAL A 290 -11.34 17.49 -5.65
CA VAL A 290 -12.46 16.55 -5.63
C VAL A 290 -13.17 16.48 -7.00
N ARG A 291 -13.35 17.62 -7.67
CA ARG A 291 -13.87 17.66 -9.06
C ARG A 291 -12.97 16.92 -10.03
N TYR A 292 -11.67 17.12 -9.95
CA TYR A 292 -10.70 16.40 -10.78
C TYR A 292 -10.83 14.89 -10.57
N VAL A 293 -10.79 14.42 -9.32
CA VAL A 293 -10.93 12.99 -8.98
C VAL A 293 -12.25 12.44 -9.51
N SER A 294 -13.37 13.14 -9.29
CA SER A 294 -14.69 12.73 -9.77
C SER A 294 -14.73 12.59 -11.30
N THR A 295 -14.15 13.54 -12.01
CA THR A 295 -14.07 13.51 -13.47
C THR A 295 -13.28 12.29 -13.96
N GLN A 296 -12.13 12.03 -13.35
CA GLN A 296 -11.28 10.91 -13.73
C GLN A 296 -11.91 9.55 -13.37
N PHE A 297 -12.59 9.46 -12.22
CA PHE A 297 -13.33 8.23 -11.87
C PHE A 297 -14.44 7.92 -12.88
N ARG A 298 -15.20 8.92 -13.30
CA ARG A 298 -16.24 8.76 -14.35
C ARG A 298 -15.63 8.35 -15.69
N TRP A 299 -14.43 8.86 -16.01
CA TRP A 299 -13.70 8.44 -17.21
C TRP A 299 -13.28 6.97 -17.12
N ILE A 300 -12.70 6.52 -15.99
CA ILE A 300 -12.29 5.12 -15.75
C ILE A 300 -13.49 4.18 -15.88
N ILE A 301 -14.62 4.55 -15.29
CA ILE A 301 -15.87 3.76 -15.34
C ILE A 301 -16.33 3.58 -16.79
N ARG A 302 -16.46 4.69 -17.54
CA ARG A 302 -16.87 4.64 -18.94
C ARG A 302 -15.93 3.82 -19.80
N HIS A 303 -14.62 3.95 -19.57
CA HIS A 303 -13.61 3.19 -20.31
C HIS A 303 -13.71 1.68 -20.01
N ALA A 304 -13.92 1.30 -18.77
CA ALA A 304 -14.15 -0.10 -18.39
C ALA A 304 -15.43 -0.68 -19.03
N GLU A 305 -16.52 0.07 -19.05
CA GLU A 305 -17.78 -0.35 -19.70
C GLU A 305 -17.65 -0.50 -21.21
N ALA A 306 -16.97 0.43 -21.87
CA ALA A 306 -16.69 0.33 -23.31
C ALA A 306 -15.88 -0.94 -23.61
N SER A 307 -14.90 -1.26 -22.79
CA SER A 307 -14.12 -2.51 -22.91
C SER A 307 -14.98 -3.77 -22.72
N ILE A 308 -16.00 -3.71 -21.86
CA ILE A 308 -16.93 -4.83 -21.67
C ILE A 308 -17.83 -4.97 -22.91
N ALA A 309 -18.34 -3.89 -23.45
CA ALA A 309 -19.26 -3.89 -24.60
C ALA A 309 -18.60 -4.39 -25.90
N GLN A 310 -17.38 -4.00 -26.17
CA GLN A 310 -16.63 -4.39 -27.38
C GLN A 310 -16.46 -5.90 -27.57
N HIS A 311 -16.56 -6.69 -26.50
CA HIS A 311 -16.33 -8.14 -26.53
C HIS A 311 -17.65 -8.95 -26.50
N THR A 312 -18.81 -8.29 -26.43
CA THR A 312 -20.13 -8.97 -26.44
C THR A 312 -20.66 -9.14 -27.87
N VAL A 313 -19.99 -8.59 -28.86
CA VAL A 313 -20.41 -8.58 -30.30
C VAL A 313 -19.73 -9.67 -31.13
N HIS A 314 -18.92 -10.53 -30.51
CA HIS A 314 -18.28 -11.69 -31.14
C HIS A 314 -18.63 -12.95 -30.38
#